data_7487cd6d4bb6f389d44aebde7ee81bbc
#
_entry.id   7487cd6d4bb6f389d44aebde7ee81bbc
#
_cell.length_a   1.000
_cell.length_b   1.000
_cell.length_c   1.000
_cell.angle_alpha   90.00
_cell.angle_beta   90.00
_cell.angle_gamma   90.00
#
_symmetry.space_group_name_H-M   'P 1'
#
loop_
_entity.id
_entity.type
_entity.pdbx_description
1 polymer ?
#
loop_
_entity_poly.entity_id
_entity_poly.type
_entity_poly.pdbx_seq_one_letter_code
_entity_poly.pdbx_strand_id
1 'polypeptide(L)'
;LNYVDVLGAVNAPGRITFIKQKKAKYYINQCDGVSKNAEKKIYLIKSGTQSRVPIGKNTLIERGDLIFIPESIEVNKWERFKDWMTVTSQIGTLIILLQNILN
;
A
#
# COMPACT_ATOMS: atom_id res chain seq x y z
N LEU A 1 -12.63 21.47 5.48
CA LEU A 1 -11.65 20.45 5.12
C LEU A 1 -10.73 20.98 4.03
N ASN A 2 -9.58 21.52 4.41
CA ASN A 2 -8.65 22.09 3.44
C ASN A 2 -7.36 21.27 3.38
N TYR A 3 -7.49 19.95 3.45
CA TYR A 3 -6.35 19.06 3.51
C TYR A 3 -6.63 17.75 2.77
N VAL A 4 -5.54 17.03 2.51
CA VAL A 4 -5.56 15.66 1.98
C VAL A 4 -4.67 14.82 2.89
N ASP A 5 -5.18 13.69 3.35
CA ASP A 5 -4.39 12.78 4.17
C ASP A 5 -3.67 11.77 3.26
N VAL A 6 -2.43 11.46 3.60
CA VAL A 6 -1.65 10.44 2.90
C VAL A 6 -1.19 9.42 3.94
N LEU A 7 -1.66 8.20 3.80
CA LEU A 7 -1.40 7.13 4.77
C LEU A 7 -0.90 5.87 4.07
N GLY A 8 -0.31 4.99 4.87
CA GLY A 8 0.17 3.70 4.41
C GLY A 8 1.66 3.69 4.14
N ALA A 9 2.05 3.07 3.03
CA ALA A 9 3.46 2.80 2.73
C ALA A 9 4.15 4.03 2.10
N VAL A 10 4.20 5.12 2.85
CA VAL A 10 4.97 6.31 2.51
C VAL A 10 5.98 6.58 3.62
N ASN A 11 7.02 7.33 3.30
CA ASN A 11 8.10 7.56 4.25
C ASN A 11 7.71 8.50 5.40
N ALA A 12 6.82 9.45 5.13
CA ALA A 12 6.37 10.40 6.16
C ALA A 12 4.86 10.61 6.06
N PRO A 13 4.05 9.63 6.50
CA PRO A 13 2.59 9.75 6.42
C PRO A 13 2.10 11.00 7.18
N GLY A 14 1.06 11.62 6.65
CA GLY A 14 0.52 12.77 7.32
C GLY A 14 -0.52 13.51 6.52
N ARG A 15 -0.83 14.70 7.01
CA ARG A 15 -1.85 15.56 6.44
C ARG A 15 -1.20 16.71 5.69
N ILE A 16 -1.59 16.88 4.43
CA ILE A 16 -1.02 17.86 3.52
C ILE A 16 -2.10 18.88 3.16
N THR A 17 -1.74 20.15 3.12
CA THR A 17 -2.67 21.19 2.71
C THR A 17 -3.14 20.93 1.27
N PHE A 18 -4.46 20.99 1.07
CA PHE A 18 -5.03 20.79 -0.25
C PHE A 18 -4.64 21.95 -1.18
N ILE A 19 -4.17 21.61 -2.36
CA ILE A 19 -3.87 22.56 -3.42
C ILE A 19 -4.64 22.15 -4.66
N LYS A 20 -5.45 23.06 -5.18
CA LYS A 20 -6.28 22.81 -6.34
C LYS A 20 -5.45 22.34 -7.54
N GLN A 21 -5.96 21.37 -8.26
CA GLN A 21 -5.36 20.83 -9.48
C GLN A 21 -4.09 20.01 -9.29
N LYS A 22 -3.69 19.74 -8.07
CA LYS A 22 -2.57 18.83 -7.82
C LYS A 22 -3.05 17.38 -7.83
N LYS A 23 -2.22 16.50 -8.37
CA LYS A 23 -2.51 15.08 -8.47
C LYS A 23 -1.91 14.32 -7.30
N ALA A 24 -2.26 13.04 -7.19
CA ALA A 24 -1.79 12.20 -6.08
C ALA A 24 -0.28 12.24 -5.91
N LYS A 25 0.46 12.24 -7.00
CA LYS A 25 1.93 12.27 -6.96
C LYS A 25 2.46 13.46 -6.18
N TYR A 26 1.84 14.62 -6.30
CA TYR A 26 2.25 15.80 -5.55
C TYR A 26 2.16 15.54 -4.04
N TYR A 27 1.03 15.02 -3.58
CA TYR A 27 0.82 14.79 -2.15
C TYR A 27 1.74 13.69 -1.61
N ILE A 28 1.96 12.65 -2.39
CA ILE A 28 2.88 11.59 -2.01
C ILE A 28 4.30 12.12 -1.88
N ASN A 29 4.72 12.99 -2.78
CA ASN A 29 6.04 13.61 -2.71
C ASN A 29 6.19 14.51 -1.48
N GLN A 30 5.12 15.15 -1.05
CA GLN A 30 5.14 15.94 0.18
C GLN A 30 5.32 15.06 1.42
N CYS A 31 5.06 13.77 1.30
CA CYS A 31 5.27 12.78 2.34
C CYS A 31 6.54 11.97 2.12
N ASP A 32 7.54 12.57 1.48
CA ASP A 32 8.84 11.98 1.20
C ASP A 32 8.79 10.72 0.33
N GLY A 33 7.74 10.59 -0.48
CA GLY A 33 7.61 9.52 -1.44
C GLY A 33 7.17 8.19 -0.83
N VAL A 34 7.02 7.20 -1.70
CA VAL A 34 6.60 5.86 -1.28
C VAL A 34 7.75 5.12 -0.61
N SER A 35 7.40 4.23 0.32
CA SER A 35 8.39 3.42 1.00
C SER A 35 8.80 2.22 0.12
N LYS A 36 9.84 1.49 0.57
CA LYS A 36 10.35 0.33 -0.17
C LYS A 36 9.29 -0.73 -0.44
N ASN A 37 8.38 -0.91 0.51
CA ASN A 37 7.40 -1.98 0.45
C ASN A 37 6.05 -1.52 -0.10
N ALA A 38 6.00 -0.35 -0.73
CA ALA A 38 4.76 0.17 -1.27
C ALA A 38 4.33 -0.62 -2.51
N GLU A 39 3.04 -0.92 -2.60
CA GLU A 39 2.48 -1.46 -3.82
C GLU A 39 2.39 -0.39 -4.89
N LYS A 40 2.38 -0.81 -6.15
CA LYS A 40 2.23 0.10 -7.28
C LYS A 40 0.84 0.69 -7.34
N LYS A 41 -0.16 -0.08 -6.94
CA LYS A 41 -1.54 0.35 -7.00
C LYS A 41 -1.91 1.12 -5.74
N ILE A 42 -2.31 2.36 -5.91
CA ILE A 42 -2.71 3.23 -4.81
C ILE A 42 -4.18 3.57 -4.91
N TYR A 43 -4.78 3.93 -3.79
CA TYR A 43 -6.22 4.11 -3.70
C TYR A 43 -6.57 5.48 -3.15
N LEU A 44 -7.71 5.98 -3.60
CA LEU A 44 -8.31 7.20 -3.10
C LEU A 44 -9.55 6.85 -2.30
N ILE A 45 -9.63 7.33 -1.07
CA ILE A 45 -10.82 7.15 -0.25
C ILE A 45 -11.51 8.49 -0.14
N LYS A 46 -12.70 8.58 -0.72
CA LYS A 46 -13.47 9.81 -0.77
C LYS A 46 -14.09 10.12 0.59
N SER A 47 -13.98 11.37 1.03
CA SER A 47 -14.46 11.75 2.34
C SER A 47 -15.98 11.65 2.49
N GLY A 48 -16.72 11.94 1.45
CA GLY A 48 -18.17 11.93 1.51
C GLY A 48 -18.77 10.54 1.56
N THR A 49 -18.31 9.64 0.72
CA THR A 49 -18.87 8.30 0.56
C THR A 49 -18.00 7.22 1.16
N GLN A 50 -16.76 7.55 1.50
CA GLN A 50 -15.76 6.59 1.95
C GLN A 50 -15.52 5.47 0.93
N SER A 51 -15.82 5.74 -0.33
CA SER A 51 -15.57 4.79 -1.43
C SER A 51 -14.08 4.67 -1.69
N ARG A 52 -13.64 3.43 -1.91
CA ARG A 52 -12.25 3.13 -2.22
C ARG A 52 -12.10 2.97 -3.73
N VAL A 53 -11.36 3.89 -4.35
CA VAL A 53 -11.20 3.94 -5.80
C VAL A 53 -9.73 3.89 -6.16
N PRO A 54 -9.33 3.06 -7.14
CA PRO A 54 -7.93 3.07 -7.61
C PRO A 54 -7.58 4.43 -8.20
N ILE A 55 -6.35 4.90 -7.94
CA ILE A 55 -5.88 6.16 -8.47
C ILE A 55 -5.17 5.93 -9.81
N GLY A 56 -5.64 6.63 -10.84
CA GLY A 56 -4.99 6.68 -12.14
C GLY A 56 -4.31 8.02 -12.37
N LYS A 57 -3.76 8.19 -13.58
CA LYS A 57 -3.05 9.42 -13.95
C LYS A 57 -3.93 10.67 -13.87
N ASN A 58 -5.22 10.51 -14.17
CA ASN A 58 -6.14 11.64 -14.27
C ASN A 58 -7.14 11.69 -13.11
N THR A 59 -6.90 10.94 -12.06
CA THR A 59 -7.78 10.94 -10.91
C THR A 59 -7.74 12.30 -10.21
N LEU A 60 -8.91 12.86 -9.98
CA LEU A 60 -9.04 14.16 -9.34
C LEU A 60 -9.02 14.00 -7.83
N ILE A 61 -8.13 14.74 -7.18
CA ILE A 61 -8.05 14.76 -5.72
C ILE A 61 -8.85 15.95 -5.21
N GLU A 62 -9.70 15.71 -4.23
CA GLU A 62 -10.55 16.73 -3.64
C GLU A 62 -10.23 16.92 -2.16
N ARG A 63 -10.74 18.01 -1.61
CA ARG A 63 -10.55 18.33 -0.18
C ARG A 63 -11.12 17.23 0.69
N GLY A 64 -10.37 16.84 1.70
CA GLY A 64 -10.79 15.81 2.64
C GLY A 64 -10.55 14.39 2.18
N ASP A 65 -10.04 14.21 0.98
CA ASP A 65 -9.74 12.86 0.48
C ASP A 65 -8.55 12.26 1.20
N LEU A 66 -8.48 10.94 1.20
CA LEU A 66 -7.37 10.20 1.76
C LEU A 66 -6.70 9.38 0.66
N ILE A 67 -5.40 9.54 0.51
CA ILE A 67 -4.60 8.76 -0.41
C ILE A 67 -3.98 7.62 0.39
N PHE A 68 -4.30 6.37 0.01
CA PHE A 68 -3.82 5.20 0.71
C PHE A 68 -2.90 4.37 -0.19
N ILE A 69 -1.70 4.12 0.30
CA ILE A 69 -0.70 3.31 -0.39
C ILE A 69 -0.51 2.01 0.39
N PRO A 70 -1.03 0.87 -0.10
CA PRO A 70 -0.86 -0.40 0.59
C PRO A 70 0.57 -0.87 0.62
N GLU A 71 0.93 -1.64 1.63
CA GLU A 71 2.18 -2.35 1.65
C GLU A 71 2.09 -3.59 0.77
N SER A 72 3.21 -3.95 0.16
CA SER A 72 3.31 -5.15 -0.65
C SER A 72 3.42 -6.37 0.27
N ILE A 73 2.31 -7.04 0.47
CA ILE A 73 2.24 -8.22 1.33
C ILE A 73 2.92 -9.41 0.66
N GLU A 74 2.92 -9.46 -0.66
CA GLU A 74 3.46 -10.60 -1.40
C GLU A 74 4.95 -10.81 -1.14
N VAL A 75 5.72 -9.72 -1.05
CA VAL A 75 7.16 -9.80 -0.75
C VAL A 75 7.37 -10.48 0.60
N ASN A 76 6.63 -10.07 1.60
CA ASN A 76 6.74 -10.65 2.93
C ASN A 76 6.32 -12.11 2.97
N LYS A 77 5.28 -12.49 2.23
CA LYS A 77 4.86 -13.87 2.12
C LYS A 77 5.94 -14.74 1.50
N TRP A 78 6.57 -14.24 0.45
CA TRP A 78 7.62 -14.99 -0.23
C TRP A 78 8.84 -15.20 0.66
N GLU A 79 9.25 -14.16 1.38
CA GLU A 79 10.38 -14.27 2.31
C GLU A 79 10.09 -15.27 3.42
N ARG A 80 8.91 -15.23 4.02
CA ARG A 80 8.50 -16.19 5.03
C ARG A 80 8.46 -17.61 4.49
N PHE A 81 7.96 -17.76 3.28
CA PHE A 81 7.89 -19.06 2.62
C PHE A 81 9.28 -19.64 2.41
N LYS A 82 10.22 -18.84 1.96
CA LYS A 82 11.61 -19.27 1.77
C LYS A 82 12.24 -19.73 3.07
N ASP A 83 12.09 -18.94 4.12
CA ASP A 83 12.64 -19.27 5.42
C ASP A 83 12.08 -20.58 5.93
N TRP A 84 10.80 -20.75 5.75
CA TRP A 84 10.11 -21.93 6.21
C TRP A 84 10.53 -23.18 5.44
N MET A 85 10.69 -23.07 4.14
CA MET A 85 11.21 -24.14 3.32
C MET A 85 12.59 -24.58 3.79
N THR A 86 13.44 -23.63 4.11
CA THR A 86 14.80 -23.92 4.56
C THR A 86 14.78 -24.72 5.87
N VAL A 87 13.92 -24.32 6.79
CA VAL A 87 13.83 -24.99 8.09
C VAL A 87 13.25 -26.40 7.98
N THR A 88 12.26 -26.62 7.11
CA THR A 88 11.50 -27.85 7.06
C THR A 88 11.99 -28.86 6.03
N SER A 89 12.87 -28.46 5.14
CA SER A 89 13.32 -29.33 4.05
C SER A 89 14.03 -30.60 4.52
N GLN A 90 14.60 -30.58 5.70
CA GLN A 90 15.36 -31.72 6.24
C GLN A 90 14.48 -32.79 6.87
N ILE A 91 13.24 -32.50 7.14
CA ILE A 91 12.37 -33.38 7.90
C ILE A 91 11.46 -34.25 7.02
N GLY A 92 11.52 -34.05 5.73
CA GLY A 92 10.63 -34.80 4.82
C GLY A 92 9.17 -34.41 4.89
N THR A 93 8.87 -33.37 5.66
CA THR A 93 7.50 -32.89 5.82
C THR A 93 7.17 -31.72 4.93
N LEU A 94 8.10 -31.35 4.07
CA LEU A 94 7.96 -30.19 3.20
C LEU A 94 6.68 -30.26 2.36
N ILE A 95 6.37 -31.43 1.82
CA ILE A 95 5.19 -31.60 0.98
C ILE A 95 3.92 -31.35 1.78
N ILE A 96 3.85 -31.84 3.00
CA ILE A 96 2.68 -31.65 3.85
C ILE A 96 2.52 -30.17 4.19
N LEU A 97 3.62 -29.52 4.52
CA LEU A 97 3.60 -28.11 4.85
C LEU A 97 3.24 -27.23 3.67
N LEU A 98 3.72 -27.58 2.48
CA LEU A 98 3.32 -26.88 1.26
C LEU A 98 1.84 -27.01 0.99
N GLN A 99 1.26 -28.15 1.23
CA GLN A 99 -0.17 -28.34 1.08
C GLN A 99 -0.96 -27.44 2.02
N ASN A 100 -0.50 -27.31 3.24
CA ASN A 100 -1.15 -26.42 4.21
C ASN A 100 -1.05 -24.95 3.81
N ILE A 101 0.03 -24.55 3.18
CA ILE A 101 0.20 -23.19 2.70
C ILE A 101 -0.67 -22.91 1.48
N LEU A 102 -0.71 -23.87 0.55
CA LEU A 102 -1.43 -23.71 -0.71
C LEU A 102 -2.93 -23.85 -0.56
N ASN A 103 -3.37 -24.44 0.52
CA ASN A 103 -4.79 -24.53 0.85
C ASN A 103 -5.20 -23.27 1.65
#